data_177a9e5a2b74b0a9ec03d090111c5f3a
#
_entry.id   177a9e5a2b74b0a9ec03d090111c5f3a
#
_cell.length_a   1.000
_cell.length_b   1.000
_cell.length_c   1.000
_cell.angle_alpha   90.00
_cell.angle_beta   90.00
_cell.angle_gamma   90.00
#
_symmetry.space_group_name_H-M   'P 1'
#
loop_
_entity.id
_entity.type
_entity.pdbx_description
1 polymer ?
#
loop_
_entity_poly.entity_id
_entity_poly.type
_entity_poly.pdbx_seq_one_letter_code
_entity_poly.pdbx_strand_id
1 'polypeptide(L)'
;MQRPVHLVGIAGTGMSALAEALLDAGEAVTGSDRFLDAEEPVPALAALRAQGVALFPQDGSGVTPATARVVASVAVEDDNPDLAAARRLGVPVARRADELSALLSRKRLVAVAGTCGKSTTTAILGHLLACAGLAPTVVNGAPCLNWAGPARTGAVLRGDGPLCVAEVDESSRQILAFRPDAALLLNASADHFPLDETNALFDRFLSQVSGPVLDARGEPPPDGAEEGDWSVSFPFEGERLAIPLPGLHHAQDALLACRMALALGAPRAALAPALASFRGLARRMELVGSRPDGVRIVDDYAHNTEKLRATIRALRERSERLCAIWRPHGYGPLRAMRADLAAMFAGELRPHDLLVLLPVFDAGGTADRSVRSEDLASDLDDLGLHAECVDSPDAARRLASHWARPGDILATLGARDPALPRLARGLLSVSGA
;
A
#
# COMPACT_ATOMS: atom_id res chain seq x y z
N MET A 1 17.90 11.09 -29.26
CA MET A 1 16.80 10.70 -28.34
C MET A 1 17.39 9.91 -27.19
N GLN A 2 16.91 10.18 -25.97
CA GLN A 2 17.35 9.42 -24.79
C GLN A 2 16.84 7.98 -24.90
N ARG A 3 17.71 6.99 -24.60
CA ARG A 3 17.33 5.57 -24.62
C ARG A 3 16.42 5.27 -23.41
N PRO A 4 15.22 4.68 -23.61
CA PRO A 4 14.28 4.48 -22.52
C PRO A 4 14.70 3.36 -21.58
N VAL A 5 14.31 3.50 -20.30
CA VAL A 5 14.30 2.44 -19.31
C VAL A 5 12.97 1.68 -19.46
N HIS A 6 13.04 0.35 -19.65
CA HIS A 6 11.84 -0.49 -19.79
C HIS A 6 11.55 -1.22 -18.48
N LEU A 7 10.33 -1.03 -17.93
CA LEU A 7 9.90 -1.65 -16.68
C LEU A 7 8.93 -2.79 -16.92
N VAL A 8 9.26 -3.98 -16.45
CA VAL A 8 8.43 -5.20 -16.57
C VAL A 8 7.46 -5.28 -15.39
N GLY A 9 6.16 -5.44 -15.65
CA GLY A 9 5.12 -5.42 -14.63
C GLY A 9 4.89 -4.02 -14.05
N ILE A 10 4.85 -3.02 -14.94
CA ILE A 10 4.85 -1.58 -14.59
C ILE A 10 3.62 -1.14 -13.77
N ALA A 11 2.51 -1.87 -13.84
CA ALA A 11 1.30 -1.61 -13.06
C ALA A 11 1.44 -1.95 -11.57
N GLY A 12 2.42 -2.78 -11.20
CA GLY A 12 2.69 -3.11 -9.79
C GLY A 12 3.05 -1.86 -8.99
N THR A 13 2.55 -1.74 -7.75
CA THR A 13 2.68 -0.51 -6.93
C THR A 13 4.13 -0.01 -6.84
N GLY A 14 5.08 -0.92 -6.57
CA GLY A 14 6.50 -0.53 -6.50
C GLY A 14 7.12 -0.20 -7.86
N MET A 15 6.65 -0.81 -8.95
CA MET A 15 7.16 -0.55 -10.29
C MET A 15 6.59 0.77 -10.85
N SER A 16 5.31 1.06 -10.62
CA SER A 16 4.69 2.33 -11.01
C SER A 16 5.29 3.52 -10.26
N ALA A 17 5.60 3.34 -8.97
CA ALA A 17 6.34 4.34 -8.19
C ALA A 17 7.75 4.59 -8.75
N LEU A 18 8.48 3.52 -9.10
CA LEU A 18 9.79 3.66 -9.76
C LEU A 18 9.67 4.37 -11.12
N ALA A 19 8.64 4.02 -11.92
CA ALA A 19 8.38 4.67 -13.20
C ALA A 19 8.19 6.18 -13.05
N GLU A 20 7.32 6.62 -12.13
CA GLU A 20 7.10 8.04 -11.83
C GLU A 20 8.37 8.72 -11.33
N ALA A 21 9.13 8.09 -10.44
CA ALA A 21 10.37 8.65 -9.92
C ALA A 21 11.45 8.81 -11.01
N LEU A 22 11.55 7.88 -11.96
CA LEU A 22 12.45 7.98 -13.12
C LEU A 22 12.01 9.11 -14.07
N LEU A 23 10.70 9.24 -14.35
CA LEU A 23 10.16 10.33 -15.15
C LEU A 23 10.44 11.70 -14.51
N ASP A 24 10.24 11.82 -13.21
CA ASP A 24 10.53 13.04 -12.45
C ASP A 24 12.03 13.38 -12.43
N ALA A 25 12.90 12.37 -12.55
CA ALA A 25 14.35 12.56 -12.73
C ALA A 25 14.77 12.85 -14.18
N GLY A 26 13.81 12.94 -15.12
CA GLY A 26 14.04 13.24 -16.53
C GLY A 26 14.44 12.04 -17.38
N GLU A 27 14.30 10.80 -16.88
CA GLU A 27 14.56 9.59 -17.68
C GLU A 27 13.38 9.31 -18.63
N ALA A 28 13.67 8.78 -19.80
CA ALA A 28 12.64 8.24 -20.68
C ALA A 28 12.23 6.86 -20.18
N VAL A 29 10.91 6.63 -20.02
CA VAL A 29 10.38 5.39 -19.46
C VAL A 29 9.42 4.74 -20.46
N THR A 30 9.55 3.42 -20.61
CA THR A 30 8.55 2.55 -21.25
C THR A 30 8.24 1.40 -20.29
N GLY A 31 7.20 0.64 -20.54
CA GLY A 31 6.96 -0.54 -19.71
C GLY A 31 5.94 -1.49 -20.29
N SER A 32 5.89 -2.66 -19.71
CA SER A 32 4.95 -3.72 -20.07
C SER A 32 4.17 -4.19 -18.86
N ASP A 33 2.94 -4.62 -19.09
CA ASP A 33 2.12 -5.23 -18.04
C ASP A 33 1.12 -6.21 -18.64
N ARG A 34 0.87 -7.31 -17.92
CA ARG A 34 -0.13 -8.32 -18.31
C ARG A 34 -1.58 -7.84 -18.20
N PHE A 35 -1.80 -6.77 -17.44
CA PHE A 35 -3.11 -6.14 -17.27
C PHE A 35 -3.34 -4.97 -18.25
N LEU A 36 -2.50 -4.85 -19.28
CA LEU A 36 -2.61 -3.76 -20.25
C LEU A 36 -3.97 -3.71 -20.94
N ASP A 37 -4.50 -4.91 -21.30
CA ASP A 37 -5.76 -5.12 -22.00
C ASP A 37 -6.85 -5.68 -21.07
N ALA A 38 -6.68 -5.52 -19.74
CA ALA A 38 -7.71 -5.96 -18.79
C ALA A 38 -9.00 -5.17 -19.02
N GLU A 39 -10.16 -5.87 -18.94
CA GLU A 39 -11.48 -5.23 -19.01
C GLU A 39 -11.61 -4.09 -18.00
N GLU A 40 -10.99 -4.27 -16.85
CA GLU A 40 -10.94 -3.32 -15.77
C GLU A 40 -9.69 -2.42 -15.88
N PRO A 41 -9.86 -1.10 -16.12
CA PRO A 41 -8.74 -0.18 -16.20
C PRO A 41 -7.92 -0.17 -14.90
N VAL A 42 -6.61 -0.39 -15.01
CA VAL A 42 -5.69 -0.28 -13.89
C VAL A 42 -5.29 1.20 -13.71
N PRO A 43 -5.60 1.83 -12.57
CA PRO A 43 -5.36 3.27 -12.37
C PRO A 43 -3.91 3.69 -12.58
N ALA A 44 -2.94 2.85 -12.17
CA ALA A 44 -1.52 3.11 -12.38
C ALA A 44 -1.14 3.21 -13.86
N LEU A 45 -1.68 2.32 -14.72
CA LEU A 45 -1.43 2.37 -16.16
C LEU A 45 -2.04 3.63 -16.80
N ALA A 46 -3.23 4.03 -16.36
CA ALA A 46 -3.87 5.26 -16.84
C ALA A 46 -3.05 6.50 -16.46
N ALA A 47 -2.58 6.59 -15.23
CA ALA A 47 -1.72 7.68 -14.75
C ALA A 47 -0.39 7.74 -15.50
N LEU A 48 0.25 6.61 -15.76
CA LEU A 48 1.51 6.55 -16.51
C LEU A 48 1.33 6.92 -17.99
N ARG A 49 0.22 6.49 -18.64
CA ARG A 49 -0.13 6.96 -20.00
C ARG A 49 -0.31 8.46 -20.06
N ALA A 50 -0.98 9.04 -19.07
CA ALA A 50 -1.17 10.49 -18.99
C ALA A 50 0.15 11.27 -18.85
N GLN A 51 1.20 10.61 -18.32
CA GLN A 51 2.57 11.15 -18.26
C GLN A 51 3.41 10.84 -19.50
N GLY A 52 2.84 10.22 -20.54
CA GLY A 52 3.51 9.95 -21.80
C GLY A 52 4.31 8.64 -21.86
N VAL A 53 4.11 7.72 -20.88
CA VAL A 53 4.76 6.40 -20.90
C VAL A 53 4.15 5.55 -22.01
N ALA A 54 4.99 5.03 -22.90
CA ALA A 54 4.58 4.01 -23.87
C ALA A 54 4.48 2.64 -23.17
N LEU A 55 3.30 2.04 -23.25
CA LEU A 55 2.97 0.76 -22.62
C LEU A 55 2.82 -0.34 -23.68
N PHE A 56 3.34 -1.52 -23.36
CA PHE A 56 3.40 -2.69 -24.24
C PHE A 56 2.82 -3.92 -23.54
N PRO A 57 2.32 -4.92 -24.27
CA PRO A 57 2.05 -6.24 -23.71
C PRO A 57 3.36 -6.89 -23.24
N GLN A 58 3.26 -7.86 -22.32
CA GLN A 58 4.42 -8.62 -21.84
C GLN A 58 4.79 -9.77 -22.81
N ASP A 59 5.09 -9.43 -24.06
CA ASP A 59 5.40 -10.38 -25.14
C ASP A 59 6.82 -10.19 -25.73
N GLY A 60 7.61 -9.29 -25.13
CA GLY A 60 8.95 -8.94 -25.59
C GLY A 60 8.98 -7.81 -26.61
N SER A 61 7.86 -7.34 -27.12
CA SER A 61 7.79 -6.28 -28.15
C SER A 61 8.24 -4.91 -27.65
N GLY A 62 8.09 -4.65 -26.35
CA GLY A 62 8.51 -3.40 -25.72
C GLY A 62 10.02 -3.23 -25.56
N VAL A 63 10.81 -4.33 -25.67
CA VAL A 63 12.25 -4.33 -25.52
C VAL A 63 12.92 -4.29 -26.89
N THR A 64 13.68 -3.24 -27.19
CA THR A 64 14.34 -3.02 -28.46
C THR A 64 15.84 -2.76 -28.29
N PRO A 65 16.66 -2.79 -29.36
CA PRO A 65 18.08 -2.38 -29.27
C PRO A 65 18.28 -0.93 -28.78
N ALA A 66 17.24 -0.09 -28.86
CA ALA A 66 17.26 1.28 -28.34
C ALA A 66 16.96 1.33 -26.83
N THR A 67 16.51 0.25 -26.19
CA THR A 67 16.29 0.19 -24.75
C THR A 67 17.61 0.34 -24.00
N ALA A 68 17.64 1.24 -23.01
CA ALA A 68 18.88 1.47 -22.22
C ALA A 68 19.13 0.32 -21.24
N ARG A 69 18.11 -0.09 -20.55
CA ARG A 69 18.09 -1.22 -19.61
C ARG A 69 16.66 -1.68 -19.36
N VAL A 70 16.51 -2.93 -18.98
CA VAL A 70 15.24 -3.51 -18.51
C VAL A 70 15.28 -3.59 -16.98
N VAL A 71 14.21 -3.19 -16.31
CA VAL A 71 14.10 -3.29 -14.85
C VAL A 71 12.95 -4.22 -14.50
N ALA A 72 13.22 -5.20 -13.63
CA ALA A 72 12.25 -6.17 -13.17
C ALA A 72 12.23 -6.28 -11.64
N SER A 73 11.07 -6.61 -11.08
CA SER A 73 10.95 -6.99 -9.68
C SER A 73 11.26 -8.48 -9.49
N VAL A 74 11.49 -8.89 -8.24
CA VAL A 74 11.68 -10.31 -7.88
C VAL A 74 10.44 -11.20 -8.15
N ALA A 75 9.29 -10.60 -8.39
CA ALA A 75 8.05 -11.31 -8.70
C ALA A 75 7.91 -11.66 -10.19
N VAL A 76 8.81 -11.17 -11.05
CA VAL A 76 8.84 -11.50 -12.48
C VAL A 76 9.59 -12.81 -12.67
N GLU A 77 8.93 -13.77 -13.33
CA GLU A 77 9.49 -15.10 -13.60
C GLU A 77 10.63 -15.01 -14.61
N ASP A 78 11.62 -15.90 -14.48
CA ASP A 78 12.83 -15.89 -15.33
C ASP A 78 12.57 -16.16 -16.81
N ASP A 79 11.48 -16.82 -17.15
CA ASP A 79 11.01 -17.12 -18.50
C ASP A 79 10.13 -16.01 -19.11
N ASN A 80 9.96 -14.89 -18.41
CA ASN A 80 9.20 -13.75 -18.91
C ASN A 80 9.70 -13.29 -20.30
N PRO A 81 8.81 -13.07 -21.29
CA PRO A 81 9.19 -12.72 -22.65
C PRO A 81 10.04 -11.45 -22.78
N ASP A 82 9.82 -10.44 -21.94
CA ASP A 82 10.60 -9.20 -21.96
C ASP A 82 12.04 -9.44 -21.47
N LEU A 83 12.21 -10.29 -20.43
CA LEU A 83 13.54 -10.69 -19.97
C LEU A 83 14.26 -11.56 -21.01
N ALA A 84 13.53 -12.44 -21.70
CA ALA A 84 14.08 -13.23 -22.80
C ALA A 84 14.51 -12.32 -23.98
N ALA A 85 13.71 -11.31 -24.32
CA ALA A 85 14.06 -10.32 -25.35
C ALA A 85 15.30 -9.49 -24.95
N ALA A 86 15.39 -9.06 -23.70
CA ALA A 86 16.56 -8.34 -23.19
C ALA A 86 17.84 -9.16 -23.33
N ARG A 87 17.81 -10.44 -22.90
CA ARG A 87 18.96 -11.36 -23.04
C ARG A 87 19.38 -11.54 -24.50
N ARG A 88 18.40 -11.77 -25.41
CA ARG A 88 18.65 -11.95 -26.85
C ARG A 88 19.26 -10.70 -27.49
N LEU A 89 18.85 -9.50 -27.07
CA LEU A 89 19.30 -8.22 -27.62
C LEU A 89 20.54 -7.67 -26.93
N GLY A 90 21.05 -8.33 -25.88
CA GLY A 90 22.16 -7.84 -25.07
C GLY A 90 21.85 -6.58 -24.27
N VAL A 91 20.56 -6.32 -23.96
CA VAL A 91 20.13 -5.21 -23.12
C VAL A 91 20.34 -5.58 -21.65
N PRO A 92 20.99 -4.72 -20.84
CA PRO A 92 21.22 -4.98 -19.43
C PRO A 92 19.90 -5.14 -18.68
N VAL A 93 19.84 -6.08 -17.72
CA VAL A 93 18.72 -6.28 -16.80
C VAL A 93 19.14 -5.87 -15.41
N ALA A 94 18.40 -4.96 -14.78
CA ALA A 94 18.60 -4.48 -13.41
C ALA A 94 17.45 -4.94 -12.51
N ARG A 95 17.73 -5.08 -11.21
CA ARG A 95 16.70 -5.30 -10.21
C ARG A 95 16.09 -3.97 -9.79
N ARG A 96 14.77 -3.97 -9.47
CA ARG A 96 14.06 -2.78 -9.01
C ARG A 96 14.78 -2.06 -7.86
N ALA A 97 15.27 -2.79 -6.86
CA ALA A 97 15.92 -2.19 -5.69
C ALA A 97 17.23 -1.49 -6.03
N ASP A 98 18.03 -2.09 -6.92
CA ASP A 98 19.32 -1.51 -7.35
C ASP A 98 19.05 -0.20 -8.14
N GLU A 99 18.07 -0.22 -9.04
CA GLU A 99 17.66 0.94 -9.81
C GLU A 99 17.12 2.06 -8.92
N LEU A 100 16.24 1.72 -7.96
CA LEU A 100 15.70 2.67 -7.00
C LEU A 100 16.81 3.24 -6.12
N SER A 101 17.71 2.41 -5.59
CA SER A 101 18.83 2.85 -4.78
C SER A 101 19.74 3.82 -5.53
N ALA A 102 20.07 3.53 -6.79
CA ALA A 102 20.88 4.41 -7.64
C ALA A 102 20.18 5.75 -7.92
N LEU A 103 18.86 5.74 -8.11
CA LEU A 103 18.08 6.95 -8.31
C LEU A 103 18.07 7.82 -7.05
N LEU A 104 17.77 7.23 -5.90
CA LEU A 104 17.62 7.92 -4.62
C LEU A 104 18.96 8.47 -4.08
N SER A 105 20.09 7.81 -4.40
CA SER A 105 21.44 8.27 -4.00
C SER A 105 21.85 9.60 -4.62
N ARG A 106 21.09 10.13 -5.57
CA ARG A 106 21.29 11.49 -6.13
C ARG A 106 20.89 12.60 -5.16
N LYS A 107 20.20 12.27 -4.06
CA LYS A 107 19.77 13.19 -2.99
C LYS A 107 20.11 12.60 -1.63
N ARG A 108 19.98 13.39 -0.57
CA ARG A 108 20.12 12.90 0.81
C ARG A 108 18.95 11.96 1.12
N LEU A 109 19.23 10.68 1.23
CA LEU A 109 18.23 9.63 1.42
C LEU A 109 17.86 9.51 2.91
N VAL A 110 16.57 9.65 3.19
CA VAL A 110 15.93 9.31 4.46
C VAL A 110 15.12 8.02 4.24
N ALA A 111 15.58 6.93 4.82
CA ALA A 111 14.94 5.63 4.67
C ALA A 111 13.97 5.35 5.82
N VAL A 112 12.77 4.88 5.50
CA VAL A 112 11.79 4.40 6.48
C VAL A 112 11.68 2.89 6.34
N ALA A 113 12.04 2.18 7.41
CA ALA A 113 12.08 0.72 7.49
C ALA A 113 11.24 0.20 8.66
N GLY A 114 10.96 -1.10 8.67
CA GLY A 114 10.20 -1.80 9.71
C GLY A 114 9.28 -2.84 9.10
N THR A 115 8.74 -3.74 9.89
CA THR A 115 7.79 -4.76 9.41
C THR A 115 6.42 -4.16 9.12
N CYS A 116 5.94 -3.23 9.94
CA CYS A 116 4.64 -2.57 9.81
C CYS A 116 4.77 -1.04 9.82
N GLY A 117 3.78 -0.33 9.27
CA GLY A 117 3.70 1.14 9.31
C GLY A 117 4.55 1.89 8.27
N LYS A 118 5.44 1.21 7.53
CA LYS A 118 6.38 1.81 6.57
C LYS A 118 5.73 2.86 5.65
N SER A 119 4.73 2.45 4.87
CA SER A 119 4.08 3.34 3.88
C SER A 119 3.40 4.53 4.57
N THR A 120 2.72 4.31 5.68
CA THR A 120 2.03 5.36 6.43
C THR A 120 3.02 6.38 6.95
N THR A 121 4.07 5.93 7.63
CA THR A 121 5.10 6.81 8.20
C THR A 121 5.89 7.55 7.11
N THR A 122 6.22 6.87 5.99
CA THR A 122 6.87 7.51 4.83
C THR A 122 6.02 8.64 4.27
N ALA A 123 4.71 8.42 4.11
CA ALA A 123 3.79 9.44 3.62
C ALA A 123 3.61 10.59 4.61
N ILE A 124 3.44 10.30 5.91
CA ILE A 124 3.35 11.33 6.95
C ILE A 124 4.62 12.18 6.95
N LEU A 125 5.81 11.56 7.02
CA LEU A 125 7.09 12.27 7.01
C LEU A 125 7.25 13.13 5.75
N GLY A 126 6.98 12.56 4.58
CA GLY A 126 7.03 13.30 3.32
C GLY A 126 6.10 14.51 3.29
N HIS A 127 4.86 14.34 3.81
CA HIS A 127 3.87 15.41 3.89
C HIS A 127 4.30 16.51 4.88
N LEU A 128 4.81 16.14 6.06
CA LEU A 128 5.36 17.08 7.04
C LEU A 128 6.49 17.93 6.43
N LEU A 129 7.45 17.29 5.78
CA LEU A 129 8.58 17.98 5.15
C LEU A 129 8.14 18.89 3.99
N ALA A 130 7.15 18.46 3.20
CA ALA A 130 6.59 19.26 2.12
C ALA A 130 5.85 20.50 2.65
N CYS A 131 4.99 20.34 3.65
CA CYS A 131 4.30 21.45 4.31
C CYS A 131 5.27 22.41 5.04
N ALA A 132 6.42 21.89 5.50
CA ALA A 132 7.50 22.69 6.06
C ALA A 132 8.34 23.46 5.01
N GLY A 133 8.03 23.35 3.73
CA GLY A 133 8.74 24.03 2.64
C GLY A 133 10.08 23.40 2.25
N LEU A 134 10.39 22.18 2.73
CA LEU A 134 11.65 21.49 2.41
C LEU A 134 11.63 20.77 1.05
N ALA A 135 10.50 20.77 0.36
CA ALA A 135 10.30 20.23 -0.98
C ALA A 135 10.96 18.85 -1.23
N PRO A 136 10.68 17.82 -0.38
CA PRO A 136 11.31 16.51 -0.54
C PRO A 136 10.81 15.79 -1.78
N THR A 137 11.66 14.96 -2.39
CA THR A 137 11.17 13.84 -3.21
C THR A 137 10.74 12.72 -2.27
N VAL A 138 9.58 12.09 -2.52
CA VAL A 138 9.13 10.93 -1.74
C VAL A 138 8.81 9.77 -2.65
N VAL A 139 9.28 8.56 -2.32
CA VAL A 139 8.91 7.31 -3.00
C VAL A 139 8.31 6.36 -1.99
N ASN A 140 7.02 6.10 -2.13
CA ASN A 140 6.22 5.36 -1.17
C ASN A 140 5.72 4.01 -1.74
N GLY A 141 5.44 3.06 -0.87
CA GLY A 141 4.88 1.75 -1.21
C GLY A 141 3.37 1.75 -1.47
N ALA A 142 2.67 2.86 -1.14
CA ALA A 142 1.24 3.03 -1.35
C ALA A 142 0.91 4.46 -1.78
N PRO A 143 -0.16 4.66 -2.59
CA PRO A 143 -0.58 6.00 -2.98
C PRO A 143 -1.01 6.87 -1.79
N CYS A 144 -0.42 8.04 -1.63
CA CYS A 144 -0.86 9.05 -0.67
C CYS A 144 -1.94 9.92 -1.30
N LEU A 145 -3.07 10.08 -0.60
CA LEU A 145 -4.24 10.82 -1.09
C LEU A 145 -3.99 12.33 -1.23
N ASN A 146 -2.96 12.85 -0.57
CA ASN A 146 -2.52 14.25 -0.73
C ASN A 146 -1.81 14.50 -2.07
N TRP A 147 -1.24 13.47 -2.69
CA TRP A 147 -0.41 13.57 -3.90
C TRP A 147 -1.05 12.92 -5.12
N ALA A 148 -2.07 12.09 -4.92
CA ALA A 148 -2.78 11.41 -5.99
C ALA A 148 -3.56 12.39 -6.87
N GLY A 149 -3.61 12.11 -8.17
CA GLY A 149 -4.34 12.92 -9.14
C GLY A 149 -4.54 12.19 -10.47
N PRO A 150 -5.20 12.83 -11.45
CA PRO A 150 -5.52 12.17 -12.72
C PRO A 150 -4.30 11.66 -13.50
N ALA A 151 -3.15 12.34 -13.34
CA ALA A 151 -1.90 11.98 -13.98
C ALA A 151 -0.81 11.55 -12.97
N ARG A 152 -1.18 11.22 -11.74
CA ARG A 152 -0.24 10.81 -10.68
C ARG A 152 -0.83 9.66 -9.87
N THR A 153 -0.04 8.62 -9.66
CA THR A 153 -0.48 7.49 -8.83
C THR A 153 -0.64 7.88 -7.37
N GLY A 154 0.09 8.90 -6.91
CA GLY A 154 0.19 9.28 -5.51
C GLY A 154 1.26 8.52 -4.73
N ALA A 155 1.94 7.57 -5.36
CA ALA A 155 3.06 6.86 -4.72
C ALA A 155 4.37 7.67 -4.74
N VAL A 156 4.43 8.72 -5.56
CA VAL A 156 5.59 9.62 -5.64
C VAL A 156 5.15 11.07 -5.43
N LEU A 157 5.87 11.76 -4.55
CA LEU A 157 5.86 13.21 -4.46
C LEU A 157 7.14 13.74 -5.10
N ARG A 158 7.00 14.54 -6.16
CA ARG A 158 8.12 15.26 -6.75
C ARG A 158 8.47 16.49 -5.91
N GLY A 159 9.73 16.62 -5.56
CA GLY A 159 10.27 17.80 -4.91
C GLY A 159 11.68 18.13 -5.40
N ASP A 160 11.97 19.42 -5.48
CA ASP A 160 13.26 19.92 -5.99
C ASP A 160 14.29 20.14 -4.84
N GLY A 161 13.88 19.91 -3.58
CA GLY A 161 14.77 20.00 -2.42
C GLY A 161 15.81 18.87 -2.37
N PRO A 162 16.78 18.98 -1.46
CA PRO A 162 17.91 18.05 -1.34
C PRO A 162 17.54 16.71 -0.71
N LEU A 163 16.36 16.60 -0.07
CA LEU A 163 15.93 15.40 0.64
C LEU A 163 15.18 14.45 -0.29
N CYS A 164 15.39 13.15 -0.07
CA CYS A 164 14.55 12.10 -0.61
C CYS A 164 14.10 11.19 0.54
N VAL A 165 12.80 10.99 0.72
CA VAL A 165 12.23 10.05 1.69
C VAL A 165 11.76 8.81 0.94
N ALA A 166 12.16 7.63 1.38
CA ALA A 166 11.76 6.40 0.73
C ALA A 166 11.40 5.30 1.73
N GLU A 167 10.33 4.58 1.41
CA GLU A 167 10.04 3.30 2.01
C GLU A 167 11.04 2.26 1.52
N VAL A 168 11.69 1.55 2.45
CA VAL A 168 12.60 0.45 2.14
C VAL A 168 12.08 -0.85 2.75
N ASP A 169 12.00 -1.89 1.91
CA ASP A 169 11.36 -3.16 2.25
C ASP A 169 12.40 -4.22 2.59
N GLU A 170 12.19 -4.91 3.71
CA GLU A 170 13.04 -5.99 4.22
C GLU A 170 12.77 -7.35 3.58
N SER A 171 11.57 -7.57 3.02
CA SER A 171 11.05 -8.90 2.64
C SER A 171 11.95 -9.70 1.69
N SER A 172 12.69 -9.02 0.83
CA SER A 172 13.63 -9.64 -0.12
C SER A 172 15.10 -9.43 0.25
N ARG A 173 15.38 -8.94 1.48
CA ARG A 173 16.72 -8.52 1.95
C ARG A 173 17.38 -7.44 1.07
N GLN A 174 16.65 -6.86 0.12
CA GLN A 174 17.14 -5.80 -0.76
C GLN A 174 17.32 -4.47 -0.04
N ILE A 175 16.82 -4.36 1.18
CA ILE A 175 17.07 -3.22 2.08
C ILE A 175 18.57 -2.92 2.20
N LEU A 176 19.44 -3.93 2.11
CA LEU A 176 20.91 -3.78 2.17
C LEU A 176 21.54 -3.13 0.92
N ALA A 177 20.77 -2.90 -0.15
CA ALA A 177 21.24 -2.14 -1.31
C ALA A 177 21.26 -0.63 -1.07
N PHE A 178 20.57 -0.15 -0.05
CA PHE A 178 20.45 1.28 0.26
C PHE A 178 21.58 1.75 1.19
N ARG A 179 21.99 3.01 1.00
CA ARG A 179 22.98 3.73 1.83
C ARG A 179 22.38 5.06 2.26
N PRO A 180 21.51 5.05 3.28
CA PRO A 180 20.79 6.28 3.66
C PRO A 180 21.66 7.25 4.47
N ASP A 181 21.31 8.54 4.33
CA ASP A 181 21.87 9.63 5.16
C ASP A 181 21.14 9.74 6.49
N ALA A 182 19.91 9.25 6.58
CA ALA A 182 19.15 9.12 7.82
C ALA A 182 18.21 7.91 7.73
N ALA A 183 17.88 7.31 8.87
CA ALA A 183 16.94 6.19 8.90
C ALA A 183 15.95 6.29 10.06
N LEU A 184 14.73 5.86 9.80
CA LEU A 184 13.68 5.61 10.77
C LEU A 184 13.32 4.13 10.71
N LEU A 185 13.62 3.39 11.76
CA LEU A 185 13.21 2.00 11.93
C LEU A 185 12.04 1.94 12.92
N LEU A 186 10.87 1.54 12.44
CA LEU A 186 9.62 1.61 13.19
C LEU A 186 9.48 0.48 14.20
N ASN A 187 9.66 -0.74 13.74
CA ASN A 187 9.44 -1.95 14.51
C ASN A 187 10.09 -3.16 13.83
N ALA A 188 10.14 -4.28 14.55
CA ALA A 188 10.51 -5.59 14.03
C ALA A 188 9.54 -6.64 14.54
N SER A 189 9.02 -7.48 13.64
CA SER A 189 8.20 -8.65 13.96
C SER A 189 8.54 -9.82 13.05
N ALA A 190 8.11 -11.02 13.43
CA ALA A 190 8.26 -12.22 12.62
C ALA A 190 7.18 -12.24 11.53
N ASP A 191 7.44 -11.62 10.37
CA ASP A 191 6.55 -11.65 9.20
C ASP A 191 7.16 -12.51 8.08
N HIS A 192 8.24 -12.04 7.44
CA HIS A 192 8.92 -12.75 6.35
C HIS A 192 10.07 -13.65 6.83
N PHE A 193 10.66 -13.32 7.98
CA PHE A 193 11.76 -14.05 8.61
C PHE A 193 11.48 -14.19 10.11
N PRO A 194 12.14 -15.15 10.81
CA PRO A 194 12.19 -15.19 12.27
C PRO A 194 12.66 -13.86 12.86
N LEU A 195 12.19 -13.51 14.05
CA LEU A 195 12.44 -12.20 14.66
C LEU A 195 13.93 -11.89 14.85
N ASP A 196 14.72 -12.87 15.23
CA ASP A 196 16.18 -12.75 15.39
C ASP A 196 16.88 -12.43 14.05
N GLU A 197 16.46 -13.09 12.97
CA GLU A 197 16.95 -12.84 11.63
C GLU A 197 16.51 -11.47 11.11
N THR A 198 15.28 -11.08 11.37
CA THR A 198 14.74 -9.75 11.05
C THR A 198 15.55 -8.66 11.76
N ASN A 199 15.82 -8.81 13.05
CA ASN A 199 16.63 -7.88 13.82
C ASN A 199 18.06 -7.79 13.28
N ALA A 200 18.70 -8.94 13.01
CA ALA A 200 20.07 -8.96 12.45
C ALA A 200 20.13 -8.27 11.06
N LEU A 201 19.08 -8.39 10.24
CA LEU A 201 18.97 -7.69 8.97
C LEU A 201 18.90 -6.18 9.16
N PHE A 202 18.04 -5.72 10.08
CA PHE A 202 17.89 -4.30 10.41
C PHE A 202 19.18 -3.72 11.02
N ASP A 203 19.86 -4.43 11.91
CA ASP A 203 21.13 -3.97 12.49
C ASP A 203 22.20 -3.77 11.40
N ARG A 204 22.29 -4.69 10.43
CA ARG A 204 23.16 -4.55 9.26
C ARG A 204 22.75 -3.36 8.39
N PHE A 205 21.46 -3.12 8.20
CA PHE A 205 20.98 -1.96 7.47
C PHE A 205 21.32 -0.66 8.19
N LEU A 206 21.06 -0.57 9.49
CA LEU A 206 21.36 0.63 10.29
C LEU A 206 22.86 0.93 10.35
N SER A 207 23.72 -0.09 10.30
CA SER A 207 25.18 0.12 10.24
C SER A 207 25.66 0.80 8.94
N GLN A 208 24.80 0.92 7.93
CA GLN A 208 25.11 1.58 6.65
C GLN A 208 24.62 3.05 6.62
N VAL A 209 23.94 3.53 7.67
CA VAL A 209 23.43 4.90 7.78
C VAL A 209 24.53 5.84 8.18
N SER A 210 24.69 6.96 7.46
CA SER A 210 25.77 7.92 7.71
C SER A 210 25.43 9.04 8.69
N GLY A 211 24.15 9.23 9.04
CA GLY A 211 23.68 10.31 9.89
C GLY A 211 22.63 9.87 10.91
N PRO A 212 21.59 10.69 11.17
CA PRO A 212 20.61 10.42 12.23
C PRO A 212 19.87 9.08 12.04
N VAL A 213 19.78 8.32 13.13
CA VAL A 213 18.99 7.09 13.22
C VAL A 213 17.97 7.24 14.35
N LEU A 214 16.70 7.00 14.04
CA LEU A 214 15.63 6.75 15.01
C LEU A 214 15.29 5.27 14.95
N ASP A 215 15.71 4.53 15.96
CA ASP A 215 15.35 3.11 16.13
C ASP A 215 14.27 3.01 17.20
N ALA A 216 13.04 2.74 16.77
CA ALA A 216 11.85 2.67 17.61
C ALA A 216 11.40 1.22 17.86
N ARG A 217 12.26 0.23 17.61
CA ARG A 217 11.92 -1.16 17.91
C ARG A 217 11.57 -1.33 19.39
N GLY A 218 10.37 -1.84 19.65
CA GLY A 218 9.87 -2.04 21.01
C GLY A 218 9.33 -0.79 21.71
N GLU A 219 9.34 0.39 21.06
CA GLU A 219 8.64 1.56 21.60
C GLU A 219 7.12 1.35 21.54
N PRO A 220 6.38 1.53 22.64
CA PRO A 220 4.92 1.50 22.62
C PRO A 220 4.36 2.76 21.95
N PRO A 221 3.05 2.77 21.60
CA PRO A 221 2.36 4.01 21.29
C PRO A 221 2.56 5.08 22.37
N PRO A 222 2.54 6.39 22.02
CA PRO A 222 2.82 7.45 22.99
C PRO A 222 1.80 7.45 24.14
N ASP A 223 2.32 7.55 25.37
CA ASP A 223 1.47 7.67 26.56
C ASP A 223 0.53 8.89 26.43
N GLY A 224 -0.74 8.72 26.82
CA GLY A 224 -1.75 9.77 26.71
C GLY A 224 -2.23 10.00 25.27
N ALA A 225 -1.98 9.07 24.33
CA ALA A 225 -2.65 9.06 23.04
C ALA A 225 -4.14 8.74 23.22
N GLU A 226 -4.99 9.44 22.49
CA GLU A 226 -6.45 9.31 22.56
C GLU A 226 -7.04 9.10 21.18
N GLU A 227 -7.90 8.09 21.03
CA GLU A 227 -8.62 7.84 19.79
C GLU A 227 -9.89 8.71 19.73
N GLY A 228 -10.06 9.39 18.59
CA GLY A 228 -11.33 9.98 18.16
C GLY A 228 -12.11 9.04 17.25
N ASP A 229 -13.20 9.52 16.66
CA ASP A 229 -14.02 8.70 15.75
C ASP A 229 -13.22 8.22 14.52
N TRP A 230 -12.53 9.13 13.81
CA TRP A 230 -11.66 8.81 12.66
C TRP A 230 -10.34 9.58 12.74
N SER A 231 -9.79 9.72 13.94
CA SER A 231 -8.54 10.42 14.20
C SER A 231 -7.87 9.85 15.44
N VAL A 232 -6.60 10.16 15.60
CA VAL A 232 -5.89 9.94 16.86
C VAL A 232 -5.14 11.19 17.23
N SER A 233 -5.09 11.52 18.52
CA SER A 233 -4.31 12.60 19.07
C SER A 233 -3.29 12.10 20.09
N PHE A 234 -2.17 12.80 20.22
CA PHE A 234 -1.09 12.41 21.12
C PHE A 234 -0.32 13.63 21.65
N PRO A 235 0.25 13.53 22.85
CA PRO A 235 1.12 14.59 23.40
C PRO A 235 2.45 14.63 22.66
N PHE A 236 2.91 15.83 22.34
CA PHE A 236 4.22 16.06 21.72
C PHE A 236 4.80 17.37 22.18
N GLU A 237 5.93 17.35 22.94
CA GLU A 237 6.67 18.52 23.41
C GLU A 237 5.79 19.63 24.05
N GLY A 238 4.82 19.24 24.87
CA GLY A 238 3.94 20.17 25.59
C GLY A 238 2.70 20.63 24.82
N GLU A 239 2.50 20.15 23.60
CA GLU A 239 1.29 20.36 22.79
C GLU A 239 0.59 19.02 22.56
N ARG A 240 -0.67 19.06 22.11
CA ARG A 240 -1.40 17.89 21.60
C ARG A 240 -1.49 17.99 20.10
N LEU A 241 -0.88 17.04 19.41
CA LEU A 241 -0.99 16.88 17.95
C LEU A 241 -2.11 15.89 17.62
N ALA A 242 -2.71 16.02 16.44
CA ALA A 242 -3.74 15.11 15.96
C ALA A 242 -3.55 14.83 14.47
N ILE A 243 -3.88 13.58 14.06
CA ILE A 243 -3.89 13.15 12.66
C ILE A 243 -5.23 12.48 12.35
N PRO A 244 -5.85 12.73 11.18
CA PRO A 244 -7.13 12.14 10.79
C PRO A 244 -6.96 10.71 10.27
N LEU A 245 -6.39 9.85 11.09
CA LEU A 245 -6.25 8.40 10.90
C LEU A 245 -6.66 7.70 12.19
N PRO A 246 -7.43 6.60 12.12
CA PRO A 246 -7.87 5.86 13.29
C PRO A 246 -6.79 4.91 13.80
N GLY A 247 -6.68 4.73 15.11
CA GLY A 247 -5.83 3.73 15.75
C GLY A 247 -4.57 4.27 16.41
N LEU A 248 -4.26 3.76 17.61
CA LEU A 248 -3.09 4.19 18.40
C LEU A 248 -1.76 3.96 17.69
N HIS A 249 -1.66 2.97 16.81
CA HIS A 249 -0.46 2.76 15.99
C HIS A 249 -0.18 3.93 15.04
N HIS A 250 -1.21 4.65 14.56
CA HIS A 250 -1.01 5.86 13.78
C HIS A 250 -0.53 7.05 14.61
N ALA A 251 -0.83 7.07 15.93
CA ALA A 251 -0.21 8.05 16.83
C ALA A 251 1.30 7.83 16.91
N GLN A 252 1.74 6.56 16.99
CA GLN A 252 3.16 6.21 16.97
C GLN A 252 3.83 6.56 15.64
N ASP A 253 3.23 6.17 14.52
CA ASP A 253 3.72 6.52 13.18
C ASP A 253 3.90 8.03 13.02
N ALA A 254 2.90 8.82 13.45
CA ALA A 254 2.93 10.27 13.39
C ALA A 254 3.97 10.88 14.36
N LEU A 255 4.08 10.36 15.58
CA LEU A 255 5.10 10.77 16.54
C LEU A 255 6.52 10.61 15.99
N LEU A 256 6.80 9.42 15.44
CA LEU A 256 8.11 9.09 14.87
C LEU A 256 8.41 9.95 13.64
N ALA A 257 7.41 10.17 12.79
CA ALA A 257 7.53 11.08 11.63
C ALA A 257 7.81 12.52 12.08
N CYS A 258 7.16 13.03 13.15
CA CYS A 258 7.43 14.35 13.71
C CYS A 258 8.86 14.47 14.26
N ARG A 259 9.32 13.47 15.03
CA ARG A 259 10.71 13.43 15.55
C ARG A 259 11.72 13.49 14.40
N MET A 260 11.52 12.68 13.36
CA MET A 260 12.41 12.67 12.19
C MET A 260 12.31 13.97 11.39
N ALA A 261 11.13 14.55 11.22
CA ALA A 261 10.95 15.82 10.52
C ALA A 261 11.72 16.97 11.22
N LEU A 262 11.66 17.04 12.55
CA LEU A 262 12.45 18.01 13.33
C LEU A 262 13.96 17.78 13.17
N ALA A 263 14.42 16.52 13.23
CA ALA A 263 15.82 16.17 13.02
C ALA A 263 16.33 16.56 11.62
N LEU A 264 15.43 16.61 10.62
CA LEU A 264 15.71 17.03 9.26
C LEU A 264 15.54 18.53 9.01
N GLY A 265 15.19 19.32 10.05
CA GLY A 265 15.11 20.77 10.00
C GLY A 265 13.72 21.34 9.73
N ALA A 266 12.65 20.55 9.81
CA ALA A 266 11.30 21.09 9.75
C ALA A 266 11.02 21.98 10.96
N PRO A 267 10.42 23.17 10.80
CA PRO A 267 10.06 24.01 11.92
C PRO A 267 8.89 23.37 12.69
N ARG A 268 8.98 23.36 14.02
CA ARG A 268 7.95 22.77 14.90
C ARG A 268 6.54 23.30 14.59
N ALA A 269 6.42 24.60 14.35
CA ALA A 269 5.12 25.23 14.05
C ALA A 269 4.42 24.67 12.79
N ALA A 270 5.15 23.98 11.90
CA ALA A 270 4.58 23.36 10.72
C ALA A 270 3.92 22.00 10.99
N LEU A 271 4.24 21.33 12.13
CA LEU A 271 3.81 19.94 12.37
C LEU A 271 2.30 19.81 12.55
N ALA A 272 1.69 20.59 13.44
CA ALA A 272 0.26 20.49 13.74
C ALA A 272 -0.62 20.73 12.50
N PRO A 273 -0.46 21.84 11.74
CA PRO A 273 -1.28 22.06 10.54
C PRO A 273 -1.02 21.04 9.44
N ALA A 274 0.22 20.53 9.31
CA ALA A 274 0.53 19.50 8.34
C ALA A 274 -0.15 18.17 8.69
N LEU A 275 -0.08 17.71 9.94
CA LEU A 275 -0.79 16.50 10.38
C LEU A 275 -2.30 16.63 10.17
N ALA A 276 -2.88 17.76 10.53
CA ALA A 276 -4.33 18.00 10.37
C ALA A 276 -4.79 17.96 8.90
N SER A 277 -3.90 18.28 7.95
CA SER A 277 -4.17 18.26 6.51
C SER A 277 -3.87 16.94 5.83
N PHE A 278 -3.33 15.95 6.55
CA PHE A 278 -3.01 14.64 6.00
C PHE A 278 -4.28 13.85 5.68
N ARG A 279 -4.38 13.31 4.49
CA ARG A 279 -5.59 12.63 4.00
C ARG A 279 -5.50 11.10 4.03
N GLY A 280 -4.36 10.55 4.47
CA GLY A 280 -4.13 9.11 4.51
C GLY A 280 -3.59 8.53 3.21
N LEU A 281 -3.58 7.22 3.16
CA LEU A 281 -3.17 6.41 2.02
C LEU A 281 -4.37 5.71 1.41
N ALA A 282 -4.37 5.59 0.08
CA ALA A 282 -5.35 4.79 -0.61
C ALA A 282 -5.28 3.33 -0.14
N ARG A 283 -6.44 2.77 0.15
CA ARG A 283 -6.58 1.37 0.56
C ARG A 283 -5.81 0.98 1.84
N ARG A 284 -5.65 1.91 2.78
CA ARG A 284 -5.08 1.68 4.12
C ARG A 284 -5.99 2.32 5.15
N MET A 285 -7.00 1.57 5.61
CA MET A 285 -8.10 2.13 6.43
C MET A 285 -8.63 3.44 5.83
N GLU A 286 -8.70 3.48 4.48
CA GLU A 286 -9.16 4.66 3.75
C GLU A 286 -10.63 4.90 4.02
N LEU A 287 -10.98 6.00 4.69
CA LEU A 287 -12.35 6.48 4.71
C LEU A 287 -12.66 7.11 3.35
N VAL A 288 -13.27 6.31 2.46
CA VAL A 288 -13.64 6.76 1.10
C VAL A 288 -14.68 7.86 1.15
N GLY A 289 -15.54 7.82 2.16
CA GLY A 289 -16.54 8.85 2.44
C GLY A 289 -17.69 8.34 3.29
N SER A 290 -18.65 9.23 3.53
CA SER A 290 -19.89 8.91 4.23
C SER A 290 -21.10 9.24 3.36
N ARG A 291 -22.13 8.41 3.40
CA ARG A 291 -23.44 8.67 2.80
C ARG A 291 -24.20 9.73 3.59
N PRO A 292 -25.22 10.38 2.99
CA PRO A 292 -26.09 11.32 3.72
C PRO A 292 -26.83 10.69 4.91
N ASP A 293 -27.06 9.37 4.87
CA ASP A 293 -27.68 8.59 5.94
C ASP A 293 -26.68 8.19 7.06
N GLY A 294 -25.43 8.63 6.98
CA GLY A 294 -24.41 8.35 7.97
C GLY A 294 -23.66 7.00 7.79
N VAL A 295 -23.97 6.22 6.75
CA VAL A 295 -23.22 5.01 6.41
C VAL A 295 -21.82 5.41 5.95
N ARG A 296 -20.79 4.83 6.57
CA ARG A 296 -19.38 5.06 6.23
C ARG A 296 -18.85 3.98 5.30
N ILE A 297 -18.07 4.40 4.31
CA ILE A 297 -17.45 3.49 3.34
C ILE A 297 -15.95 3.48 3.56
N VAL A 298 -15.38 2.29 3.77
CA VAL A 298 -13.94 2.09 4.02
C VAL A 298 -13.36 1.16 2.97
N ASP A 299 -12.13 1.44 2.50
CA ASP A 299 -11.36 0.54 1.64
C ASP A 299 -10.03 0.19 2.29
N ASP A 300 -9.72 -1.11 2.37
CA ASP A 300 -8.46 -1.59 2.96
C ASP A 300 -7.82 -2.72 2.15
N TYR A 301 -6.51 -2.71 2.10
CA TYR A 301 -5.70 -3.70 1.38
C TYR A 301 -5.52 -5.03 2.15
N ALA A 302 -6.15 -5.19 3.30
CA ALA A 302 -6.04 -6.39 4.14
C ALA A 302 -6.41 -7.66 3.35
N HIS A 303 -5.53 -8.64 3.36
CA HIS A 303 -5.64 -9.82 2.51
C HIS A 303 -5.15 -11.12 3.15
N ASN A 304 -4.53 -11.07 4.30
CA ASN A 304 -4.17 -12.23 5.11
C ASN A 304 -4.88 -12.18 6.46
N THR A 305 -4.86 -13.29 7.18
CA THR A 305 -5.60 -13.48 8.43
C THR A 305 -5.30 -12.40 9.47
N GLU A 306 -4.03 -12.04 9.64
CA GLU A 306 -3.59 -11.05 10.64
C GLU A 306 -4.09 -9.65 10.29
N LYS A 307 -3.88 -9.21 9.05
CA LYS A 307 -4.30 -7.88 8.57
C LYS A 307 -5.82 -7.72 8.56
N LEU A 308 -6.55 -8.76 8.11
CA LEU A 308 -8.01 -8.78 8.15
C LEU A 308 -8.52 -8.67 9.59
N ARG A 309 -7.94 -9.42 10.53
CA ARG A 309 -8.29 -9.34 11.96
C ARG A 309 -8.10 -7.93 12.50
N ALA A 310 -6.95 -7.32 12.23
CA ALA A 310 -6.66 -5.96 12.69
C ALA A 310 -7.66 -4.94 12.13
N THR A 311 -7.94 -5.00 10.81
CA THR A 311 -8.90 -4.11 10.16
C THR A 311 -10.31 -4.30 10.70
N ILE A 312 -10.80 -5.55 10.80
CA ILE A 312 -12.14 -5.84 11.30
C ILE A 312 -12.31 -5.35 12.74
N ARG A 313 -11.33 -5.60 13.61
CA ARG A 313 -11.36 -5.09 15.00
C ARG A 313 -11.46 -3.57 15.05
N ALA A 314 -10.59 -2.89 14.30
CA ALA A 314 -10.59 -1.43 14.25
C ALA A 314 -11.92 -0.85 13.74
N LEU A 315 -12.58 -1.50 12.78
CA LEU A 315 -13.88 -1.07 12.25
C LEU A 315 -15.02 -1.35 13.24
N ARG A 316 -14.96 -2.48 13.95
CA ARG A 316 -15.98 -2.85 14.96
C ARG A 316 -16.00 -1.96 16.19
N GLU A 317 -14.86 -1.33 16.53
CA GLU A 317 -14.79 -0.32 17.59
C GLU A 317 -15.53 0.97 17.22
N ARG A 318 -15.83 1.17 15.92
CA ARG A 318 -16.41 2.40 15.35
C ARG A 318 -17.81 2.23 14.79
N SER A 319 -18.36 1.02 14.82
CA SER A 319 -19.71 0.72 14.37
C SER A 319 -20.29 -0.49 15.10
N GLU A 320 -21.60 -0.43 15.37
CA GLU A 320 -22.30 -1.60 15.90
C GLU A 320 -22.46 -2.71 14.87
N ARG A 321 -22.55 -2.35 13.56
CA ARG A 321 -22.72 -3.28 12.45
C ARG A 321 -21.70 -3.01 11.35
N LEU A 322 -21.10 -4.07 10.87
CA LEU A 322 -20.08 -4.08 9.82
C LEU A 322 -20.52 -4.97 8.65
N CYS A 323 -20.52 -4.44 7.45
CA CYS A 323 -20.50 -5.27 6.23
C CYS A 323 -19.09 -5.35 5.70
N ALA A 324 -18.48 -6.52 5.77
CA ALA A 324 -17.15 -6.82 5.23
C ALA A 324 -17.28 -7.49 3.85
N ILE A 325 -16.91 -6.78 2.79
CA ILE A 325 -16.88 -7.31 1.43
C ILE A 325 -15.44 -7.70 1.13
N TRP A 326 -15.14 -9.00 1.12
CA TRP A 326 -13.77 -9.48 0.95
C TRP A 326 -13.56 -10.23 -0.36
N ARG A 327 -12.41 -9.98 -1.01
CA ARG A 327 -11.97 -10.72 -2.19
C ARG A 327 -10.67 -11.44 -1.93
N PRO A 328 -10.63 -12.80 -1.97
CA PRO A 328 -9.39 -13.56 -1.93
C PRO A 328 -8.47 -13.17 -3.09
N HIS A 329 -7.19 -12.92 -2.82
CA HIS A 329 -6.23 -12.37 -3.79
C HIS A 329 -5.46 -13.43 -4.60
N GLY A 330 -5.93 -14.68 -4.61
CA GLY A 330 -5.36 -15.80 -5.37
C GLY A 330 -5.72 -17.15 -4.78
N TYR A 331 -5.69 -18.17 -5.60
CA TYR A 331 -6.08 -19.54 -5.24
C TYR A 331 -5.11 -20.19 -4.24
N GLY A 332 -3.80 -20.05 -4.46
CA GLY A 332 -2.79 -20.60 -3.54
C GLY A 332 -2.88 -20.03 -2.12
N PRO A 333 -2.88 -18.68 -1.97
CA PRO A 333 -3.10 -18.06 -0.66
C PRO A 333 -4.41 -18.45 0.01
N LEU A 334 -5.54 -18.51 -0.73
CA LEU A 334 -6.81 -18.94 -0.15
C LEU A 334 -6.71 -20.37 0.37
N ARG A 335 -6.16 -21.31 -0.41
CA ARG A 335 -6.00 -22.70 0.00
C ARG A 335 -5.14 -22.83 1.25
N ALA A 336 -4.03 -22.11 1.30
CA ALA A 336 -3.09 -22.17 2.42
C ALA A 336 -3.66 -21.62 3.74
N MET A 337 -4.50 -20.57 3.66
CA MET A 337 -5.02 -19.84 4.82
C MET A 337 -6.49 -20.16 5.14
N ARG A 338 -7.18 -21.04 4.38
CA ARG A 338 -8.65 -21.21 4.43
C ARG A 338 -9.16 -21.50 5.85
N ALA A 339 -8.56 -22.44 6.56
CA ALA A 339 -8.97 -22.76 7.91
C ALA A 339 -8.74 -21.62 8.90
N ASP A 340 -7.60 -20.94 8.81
CA ASP A 340 -7.28 -19.79 9.66
C ASP A 340 -8.18 -18.59 9.37
N LEU A 341 -8.56 -18.39 8.09
CA LEU A 341 -9.52 -17.36 7.67
C LEU A 341 -10.92 -17.65 8.22
N ALA A 342 -11.39 -18.89 8.11
CA ALA A 342 -12.69 -19.30 8.67
C ALA A 342 -12.74 -19.07 10.18
N ALA A 343 -11.75 -19.55 10.92
CA ALA A 343 -11.66 -19.32 12.36
C ALA A 343 -11.55 -17.83 12.73
N MET A 344 -10.82 -17.06 11.93
CA MET A 344 -10.68 -15.60 12.15
C MET A 344 -12.00 -14.88 11.93
N PHE A 345 -12.69 -15.09 10.80
CA PHE A 345 -13.98 -14.42 10.53
C PHE A 345 -15.04 -14.82 11.56
N ALA A 346 -15.15 -16.12 11.89
CA ALA A 346 -16.10 -16.61 12.89
C ALA A 346 -15.81 -16.05 14.30
N GLY A 347 -14.54 -15.81 14.64
CA GLY A 347 -14.17 -15.22 15.93
C GLY A 347 -14.27 -13.69 15.99
N GLU A 348 -14.18 -13.00 14.86
CA GLU A 348 -14.17 -11.53 14.85
C GLU A 348 -15.51 -10.90 14.44
N LEU A 349 -16.33 -11.54 13.61
CA LEU A 349 -17.61 -10.99 13.18
C LEU A 349 -18.73 -11.34 14.18
N ARG A 350 -19.70 -10.42 14.32
CA ARG A 350 -20.85 -10.56 15.19
C ARG A 350 -22.03 -11.16 14.41
N PRO A 351 -23.05 -11.73 15.09
CA PRO A 351 -24.21 -12.32 14.40
C PRO A 351 -25.01 -11.36 13.51
N HIS A 352 -24.87 -10.05 13.71
CA HIS A 352 -25.55 -9.01 12.93
C HIS A 352 -24.64 -8.31 11.92
N ASP A 353 -23.37 -8.70 11.85
CA ASP A 353 -22.45 -8.28 10.77
C ASP A 353 -22.75 -9.09 9.50
N LEU A 354 -22.35 -8.56 8.34
CA LEU A 354 -22.49 -9.24 7.06
C LEU A 354 -21.09 -9.49 6.46
N LEU A 355 -20.79 -10.75 6.14
CA LEU A 355 -19.63 -11.11 5.33
C LEU A 355 -20.09 -11.41 3.91
N VAL A 356 -19.52 -10.67 2.94
CA VAL A 356 -19.74 -10.89 1.52
C VAL A 356 -18.44 -11.37 0.89
N LEU A 357 -18.46 -12.52 0.25
CA LEU A 357 -17.33 -13.14 -0.42
C LEU A 357 -17.46 -12.94 -1.93
N LEU A 358 -16.48 -12.27 -2.54
CA LEU A 358 -16.32 -12.17 -3.97
C LEU A 358 -15.55 -13.39 -4.51
N PRO A 359 -15.68 -13.73 -5.81
CA PRO A 359 -14.88 -14.79 -6.43
C PRO A 359 -13.38 -14.52 -6.24
N VAL A 360 -12.59 -15.59 -6.17
CA VAL A 360 -11.12 -15.49 -6.04
C VAL A 360 -10.57 -14.64 -7.19
N PHE A 361 -9.74 -13.63 -6.86
CA PHE A 361 -9.05 -12.85 -7.87
C PHE A 361 -7.98 -13.69 -8.57
N ASP A 362 -8.18 -13.96 -9.85
CA ASP A 362 -7.22 -14.69 -10.64
C ASP A 362 -6.09 -13.75 -11.10
N ALA A 363 -4.96 -13.88 -10.45
CA ALA A 363 -3.76 -13.12 -10.82
C ALA A 363 -3.02 -13.70 -12.05
N GLY A 364 -3.56 -14.76 -12.66
CA GLY A 364 -2.93 -15.49 -13.77
C GLY A 364 -1.89 -16.54 -13.32
N GLY A 365 -1.09 -17.02 -14.26
CA GLY A 365 -0.07 -18.04 -14.02
C GLY A 365 -0.63 -19.47 -13.94
N THR A 366 0.19 -20.41 -13.44
CA THR A 366 -0.07 -21.86 -13.37
C THR A 366 -0.76 -22.30 -12.09
N ALA A 367 -1.46 -21.38 -11.38
CA ALA A 367 -2.12 -21.69 -10.13
C ALA A 367 -3.22 -22.76 -10.29
N ASP A 368 -3.27 -23.70 -9.36
CA ASP A 368 -4.40 -24.64 -9.24
C ASP A 368 -5.65 -23.88 -8.78
N ARG A 369 -6.70 -23.86 -9.62
CA ARG A 369 -7.95 -23.11 -9.47
C ARG A 369 -9.08 -23.92 -8.81
N SER A 370 -8.76 -25.05 -8.14
CA SER A 370 -9.76 -25.94 -7.55
C SER A 370 -10.45 -25.38 -6.29
N VAL A 371 -9.82 -24.41 -5.58
CA VAL A 371 -10.42 -23.78 -4.40
C VAL A 371 -11.24 -22.55 -4.80
N ARG A 372 -12.42 -22.36 -4.18
CA ARG A 372 -13.32 -21.24 -4.44
C ARG A 372 -13.73 -20.52 -3.15
N SER A 373 -14.35 -19.36 -3.29
CA SER A 373 -14.88 -18.61 -2.13
C SER A 373 -16.01 -19.35 -1.43
N GLU A 374 -16.78 -20.16 -2.16
CA GLU A 374 -17.84 -21.03 -1.63
C GLU A 374 -17.30 -22.12 -0.72
N ASP A 375 -16.06 -22.57 -0.93
CA ASP A 375 -15.43 -23.54 -0.04
C ASP A 375 -15.14 -22.92 1.35
N LEU A 376 -14.75 -21.64 1.38
CA LEU A 376 -14.59 -20.88 2.61
C LEU A 376 -15.95 -20.60 3.28
N ALA A 377 -16.99 -20.29 2.49
CA ALA A 377 -18.34 -20.11 3.02
C ALA A 377 -18.86 -21.37 3.70
N SER A 378 -18.60 -22.55 3.13
CA SER A 378 -18.96 -23.83 3.76
C SER A 378 -18.22 -24.04 5.09
N ASP A 379 -16.92 -23.72 5.16
CA ASP A 379 -16.18 -23.82 6.42
C ASP A 379 -16.72 -22.84 7.49
N LEU A 380 -17.21 -21.67 7.07
CA LEU A 380 -17.81 -20.66 7.95
C LEU A 380 -19.19 -21.10 8.46
N ASP A 381 -20.02 -21.72 7.62
CA ASP A 381 -21.32 -22.28 8.02
C ASP A 381 -21.12 -23.38 9.09
N ASP A 382 -20.09 -24.23 8.95
CA ASP A 382 -19.72 -25.24 9.96
C ASP A 382 -19.32 -24.61 11.32
N LEU A 383 -18.83 -23.36 11.31
CA LEU A 383 -18.50 -22.58 12.49
C LEU A 383 -19.65 -21.68 12.99
N GLY A 384 -20.81 -21.74 12.34
CA GLY A 384 -22.01 -20.98 12.70
C GLY A 384 -22.00 -19.50 12.23
N LEU A 385 -21.13 -19.16 11.29
CA LEU A 385 -21.11 -17.84 10.63
C LEU A 385 -21.51 -17.99 9.15
N HIS A 386 -22.66 -17.45 8.78
CA HIS A 386 -23.09 -17.41 7.39
C HIS A 386 -22.37 -16.30 6.60
N ALA A 387 -21.90 -16.63 5.39
CA ALA A 387 -21.29 -15.69 4.46
C ALA A 387 -22.01 -15.72 3.12
N GLU A 388 -22.32 -14.56 2.57
CA GLU A 388 -22.96 -14.41 1.27
C GLU A 388 -21.94 -14.46 0.14
N CYS A 389 -21.95 -15.50 -0.68
CA CYS A 389 -21.16 -15.58 -1.90
C CYS A 389 -21.89 -14.87 -3.03
N VAL A 390 -21.20 -13.98 -3.73
CA VAL A 390 -21.73 -13.24 -4.88
C VAL A 390 -20.81 -13.41 -6.09
N ASP A 391 -21.36 -13.28 -7.30
CA ASP A 391 -20.66 -13.49 -8.55
C ASP A 391 -19.87 -12.27 -9.07
N SER A 392 -20.17 -11.07 -8.58
CA SER A 392 -19.60 -9.84 -9.12
C SER A 392 -19.55 -8.69 -8.09
N PRO A 393 -18.66 -7.70 -8.31
CA PRO A 393 -18.64 -6.47 -7.49
C PRO A 393 -19.99 -5.73 -7.50
N ASP A 394 -20.73 -5.76 -8.60
CA ASP A 394 -22.05 -5.14 -8.69
C ASP A 394 -23.09 -5.86 -7.85
N ALA A 395 -23.04 -7.18 -7.77
CA ALA A 395 -23.91 -7.96 -6.87
C ALA A 395 -23.56 -7.66 -5.41
N ALA A 396 -22.28 -7.59 -5.06
CA ALA A 396 -21.83 -7.18 -3.72
C ALA A 396 -22.32 -5.78 -3.37
N ARG A 397 -22.25 -4.82 -4.31
CA ARG A 397 -22.73 -3.45 -4.12
C ARG A 397 -24.22 -3.41 -3.83
N ARG A 398 -25.04 -4.12 -4.60
CA ARG A 398 -26.50 -4.18 -4.38
C ARG A 398 -26.84 -4.80 -3.03
N LEU A 399 -26.22 -5.93 -2.69
CA LEU A 399 -26.44 -6.61 -1.42
C LEU A 399 -26.08 -5.72 -0.23
N ALA A 400 -24.87 -5.17 -0.21
CA ALA A 400 -24.39 -4.32 0.87
C ALA A 400 -25.23 -3.03 1.00
N SER A 401 -25.65 -2.43 -0.14
CA SER A 401 -26.48 -1.23 -0.12
C SER A 401 -27.89 -1.50 0.42
N HIS A 402 -28.46 -2.69 0.15
CA HIS A 402 -29.75 -3.11 0.70
C HIS A 402 -29.67 -3.44 2.20
N TRP A 403 -28.56 -4.03 2.64
CA TRP A 403 -28.35 -4.40 4.04
C TRP A 403 -28.09 -3.20 4.96
N ALA A 404 -27.44 -2.15 4.42
CA ALA A 404 -26.94 -1.00 5.17
C ALA A 404 -28.06 -0.19 5.86
N ARG A 405 -27.77 0.27 7.07
CA ARG A 405 -28.59 1.18 7.88
C ARG A 405 -27.78 2.39 8.34
N PRO A 406 -28.40 3.49 8.73
CA PRO A 406 -27.70 4.64 9.28
C PRO A 406 -26.71 4.27 10.39
N GLY A 407 -25.46 4.73 10.27
CA GLY A 407 -24.38 4.46 11.24
C GLY A 407 -23.57 3.20 10.96
N ASP A 408 -23.94 2.34 10.01
CA ASP A 408 -23.17 1.16 9.62
C ASP A 408 -21.86 1.54 8.92
N ILE A 409 -20.90 0.57 8.93
CA ILE A 409 -19.71 0.63 8.09
C ILE A 409 -19.81 -0.45 7.00
N LEU A 410 -19.55 -0.05 5.75
CA LEU A 410 -19.34 -0.95 4.62
C LEU A 410 -17.85 -0.93 4.26
N ALA A 411 -17.18 -2.06 4.36
CA ALA A 411 -15.75 -2.16 4.11
C ALA A 411 -15.45 -3.05 2.90
N THR A 412 -14.67 -2.55 1.93
CA THR A 412 -14.09 -3.35 0.87
C THR A 412 -12.69 -3.79 1.28
N LEU A 413 -12.42 -5.08 1.25
CA LEU A 413 -11.19 -5.69 1.76
C LEU A 413 -10.54 -6.58 0.69
N GLY A 414 -9.21 -6.50 0.55
CA GLY A 414 -8.47 -7.39 -0.36
C GLY A 414 -7.33 -6.70 -1.10
N ALA A 415 -6.38 -7.48 -1.58
CA ALA A 415 -5.22 -7.01 -2.34
C ALA A 415 -5.45 -7.09 -3.86
N ARG A 416 -4.63 -6.37 -4.61
CA ARG A 416 -4.41 -6.47 -6.08
C ARG A 416 -5.60 -6.11 -6.97
N ASP A 417 -6.82 -6.41 -6.59
CA ASP A 417 -8.00 -6.21 -7.44
C ASP A 417 -8.33 -4.72 -7.64
N PRO A 418 -8.26 -4.18 -8.88
CA PRO A 418 -8.59 -2.79 -9.17
C PRO A 418 -10.10 -2.49 -9.09
N ALA A 419 -10.95 -3.51 -9.04
CA ALA A 419 -12.40 -3.33 -8.91
C ALA A 419 -12.81 -2.92 -7.48
N LEU A 420 -12.07 -3.33 -6.44
CA LEU A 420 -12.41 -3.02 -5.06
C LEU A 420 -12.48 -1.51 -4.75
N PRO A 421 -11.50 -0.66 -5.14
CA PRO A 421 -11.62 0.77 -4.93
C PRO A 421 -12.78 1.43 -5.68
N ARG A 422 -13.22 0.85 -6.82
CA ARG A 422 -14.40 1.34 -7.54
C ARG A 422 -15.68 0.90 -6.87
N LEU A 423 -15.73 -0.36 -6.39
CA LEU A 423 -16.82 -0.85 -5.56
C LEU A 423 -17.01 0.04 -4.35
N ALA A 424 -15.94 0.36 -3.61
CA ALA A 424 -15.99 1.27 -2.46
C ALA A 424 -16.58 2.63 -2.83
N ARG A 425 -16.10 3.27 -3.89
CA ARG A 425 -16.67 4.54 -4.38
C ARG A 425 -18.14 4.40 -4.84
N GLY A 426 -18.48 3.29 -5.50
CA GLY A 426 -19.85 2.99 -5.91
C GLY A 426 -20.83 2.81 -4.74
N LEU A 427 -20.32 2.41 -3.57
CA LEU A 427 -21.11 2.29 -2.33
C LEU A 427 -21.51 3.64 -1.72
N LEU A 428 -20.87 4.75 -2.09
CA LEU A 428 -21.26 6.10 -1.65
C LEU A 428 -22.63 6.54 -2.23
N SER A 429 -22.97 6.04 -3.41
CA SER A 429 -24.27 6.34 -4.01
C SER A 429 -25.33 5.48 -3.35
N VAL A 430 -26.36 6.10 -2.78
CA VAL A 430 -27.59 5.39 -2.41
C VAL A 430 -28.23 5.01 -3.74
N SER A 431 -28.24 3.71 -4.08
CA SER A 431 -29.03 3.24 -5.24
C SER A 431 -30.47 3.62 -4.98
N GLY A 432 -30.97 4.63 -5.70
CA GLY A 432 -32.39 4.95 -5.69
C GLY A 432 -33.19 3.69 -5.99
N ALA A 433 -34.29 3.54 -5.30
CA ALA A 433 -35.28 2.50 -5.45
C ALA A 433 -35.75 2.36 -6.89
#